data_7d642dbb75d1fbb347f91cba6087c144
#
_entry.id   7d642dbb75d1fbb347f91cba6087c144
#
_cell.length_a   1.000
_cell.length_b   1.000
_cell.length_c   1.000
_cell.angle_alpha   90.00
_cell.angle_beta   90.00
_cell.angle_gamma   90.00
#
_symmetry.space_group_name_H-M   'P 1'
#
loop_
_entity.id
_entity.type
_entity.pdbx_description
1 polymer ?
#
loop_
_entity_poly.entity_id
_entity_poly.type
_entity_poly.pdbx_seq_one_letter_code
_entity_poly.pdbx_strand_id
1 'polypeptide(L)'
;MTKLTNYLQDPSVEYTGNISDSINMTPRFMFLTRGVGVHDRKLRSFEGALRHAGIANQNLVYVSSILPPNCKIIAKEEGINYLKKVPGSIRFCVMARLESNEPHRLLAASIGLAKPAESSKYHGYISEYHDFGSEQRSAGDHAEDLAAEMLAETLGVDFDPNTAWSEKEKVFKVSGKITYSRNNTQTAVSNKNGKWTTVIAAAVFIL
;
A
#
# COMPACT_ATOMS: atom_id res chain seq x y z
N MET A 1 14.76 -20.40 -29.38
CA MET A 1 14.82 -20.70 -27.92
C MET A 1 16.24 -21.10 -27.42
N THR A 2 17.31 -20.76 -28.12
CA THR A 2 18.64 -21.38 -27.86
C THR A 2 19.73 -20.37 -27.45
N LYS A 3 19.42 -19.10 -27.21
CA LYS A 3 20.45 -18.09 -26.88
C LYS A 3 20.47 -17.64 -25.40
N LEU A 4 19.45 -17.90 -24.60
CA LEU A 4 19.46 -17.54 -23.17
C LEU A 4 20.10 -18.61 -22.27
N THR A 5 20.08 -19.86 -22.69
CA THR A 5 20.61 -20.96 -21.89
C THR A 5 22.14 -20.97 -21.82
N ASN A 6 22.83 -20.38 -22.81
CA ASN A 6 24.29 -20.36 -22.84
C ASN A 6 24.93 -19.27 -21.97
N TYR A 7 24.16 -18.26 -21.56
CA TYR A 7 24.67 -17.21 -20.66
C TYR A 7 24.74 -17.63 -19.18
N LEU A 8 24.02 -18.68 -18.81
CA LEU A 8 23.99 -19.16 -17.42
C LEU A 8 25.03 -20.29 -17.14
N GLN A 9 25.83 -20.72 -18.14
CA GLN A 9 26.81 -21.81 -18.01
C GLN A 9 28.23 -21.46 -18.45
N ASP A 10 28.54 -20.18 -18.64
CA ASP A 10 29.92 -19.77 -18.91
C ASP A 10 30.68 -19.63 -17.57
N PRO A 11 31.55 -20.62 -17.23
CA PRO A 11 32.35 -20.59 -15.99
C PRO A 11 33.42 -19.49 -15.99
N SER A 12 33.61 -18.74 -17.09
CA SER A 12 34.57 -17.66 -17.19
C SER A 12 33.95 -16.30 -16.77
N VAL A 13 32.66 -16.24 -16.52
CA VAL A 13 32.03 -15.06 -15.94
C VAL A 13 32.18 -15.11 -14.41
N GLU A 14 33.37 -14.80 -13.93
CA GLU A 14 33.53 -14.44 -12.52
C GLU A 14 32.68 -13.23 -12.23
N TYR A 15 31.65 -13.41 -11.40
CA TYR A 15 30.86 -12.33 -10.84
C TYR A 15 31.75 -11.59 -9.82
N THR A 16 32.59 -10.67 -10.30
CA THR A 16 33.46 -9.83 -9.47
C THR A 16 32.70 -8.63 -8.89
N GLY A 17 31.37 -8.61 -9.02
CA GLY A 17 30.52 -7.62 -8.35
C GLY A 17 30.62 -7.77 -6.83
N ASN A 18 31.23 -6.79 -6.18
CA ASN A 18 31.15 -6.69 -4.73
C ASN A 18 29.66 -6.61 -4.32
N ILE A 19 29.29 -7.26 -3.22
CA ILE A 19 27.94 -7.17 -2.64
C ILE A 19 27.55 -5.68 -2.39
N SER A 20 28.53 -4.77 -2.31
CA SER A 20 28.34 -3.33 -2.24
C SER A 20 27.75 -2.69 -3.50
N ASP A 21 27.81 -3.35 -4.67
CA ASP A 21 27.27 -2.86 -5.93
C ASP A 21 25.80 -3.31 -6.16
N SER A 22 25.20 -3.98 -5.17
CA SER A 22 23.77 -4.28 -5.20
C SER A 22 22.97 -2.97 -5.29
N ILE A 23 22.12 -2.88 -6.30
CA ILE A 23 21.19 -1.74 -6.47
C ILE A 23 20.36 -1.63 -5.18
N ASN A 24 20.55 -0.56 -4.43
CA ASN A 24 19.73 -0.29 -3.25
C ASN A 24 18.32 0.09 -3.71
N MET A 25 17.38 -0.85 -3.59
CA MET A 25 15.98 -0.68 -3.97
C MET A 25 15.11 -0.17 -2.80
N THR A 26 15.70 0.37 -1.74
CA THR A 26 14.92 0.94 -0.63
C THR A 26 14.20 2.21 -1.09
N PRO A 27 12.85 2.25 -1.03
CA PRO A 27 12.07 3.40 -1.45
C PRO A 27 12.38 4.65 -0.63
N ARG A 28 12.56 5.78 -1.32
CA ARG A 28 12.79 7.09 -0.70
C ARG A 28 11.50 7.86 -0.43
N PHE A 29 10.51 7.65 -1.30
CA PHE A 29 9.21 8.31 -1.20
C PHE A 29 8.09 7.31 -1.35
N MET A 30 6.94 7.67 -0.81
CA MET A 30 5.69 6.94 -0.95
C MET A 30 4.53 7.92 -1.00
N PHE A 31 3.49 7.60 -1.74
CA PHE A 31 2.22 8.31 -1.67
C PHE A 31 1.05 7.35 -1.56
N LEU A 32 -0.02 7.82 -0.93
CA LEU A 32 -1.27 7.08 -0.81
C LEU A 32 -2.23 7.49 -1.92
N THR A 33 -2.89 6.51 -2.53
CA THR A 33 -3.93 6.74 -3.53
C THR A 33 -5.06 5.74 -3.39
N ARG A 34 -6.21 6.07 -3.98
CA ARG A 34 -7.39 5.22 -3.97
C ARG A 34 -8.22 5.41 -5.22
N GLY A 35 -9.02 4.41 -5.57
CA GLY A 35 -9.82 4.48 -6.77
C GLY A 35 -10.97 3.48 -6.80
N VAL A 36 -11.95 3.79 -7.65
CA VAL A 36 -13.09 2.91 -7.96
C VAL A 36 -13.26 2.82 -9.47
N GLY A 37 -13.61 1.62 -9.94
CA GLY A 37 -13.92 1.38 -11.35
C GLY A 37 -15.12 0.46 -11.49
N VAL A 38 -15.93 0.71 -12.53
CA VAL A 38 -17.14 -0.07 -12.85
C VAL A 38 -17.08 -0.48 -14.31
N HIS A 39 -17.28 -1.79 -14.58
CA HIS A 39 -17.32 -2.31 -15.95
C HIS A 39 -18.00 -3.68 -16.03
N ASP A 40 -18.47 -4.07 -17.20
CA ASP A 40 -19.08 -5.39 -17.43
C ASP A 40 -18.07 -6.55 -17.27
N ARG A 41 -16.79 -6.28 -17.46
CA ARG A 41 -15.70 -7.26 -17.29
C ARG A 41 -14.88 -6.94 -16.04
N LYS A 42 -14.62 -7.95 -15.22
CA LYS A 42 -13.88 -7.83 -13.94
C LYS A 42 -12.53 -7.11 -14.10
N LEU A 43 -11.69 -7.56 -15.03
CA LEU A 43 -10.36 -6.94 -15.25
C LEU A 43 -10.46 -5.46 -15.66
N ARG A 44 -11.48 -5.10 -16.45
CA ARG A 44 -11.70 -3.73 -16.89
C ARG A 44 -12.19 -2.82 -15.75
N SER A 45 -12.95 -3.36 -14.80
CA SER A 45 -13.30 -2.59 -13.59
C SER A 45 -12.09 -2.31 -12.73
N PHE A 46 -11.18 -3.27 -12.59
CA PHE A 46 -9.91 -3.07 -11.89
C PHE A 46 -9.02 -2.02 -12.60
N GLU A 47 -8.86 -2.13 -13.92
CA GLU A 47 -8.13 -1.13 -14.70
C GLU A 47 -8.74 0.28 -14.55
N GLY A 48 -10.08 0.38 -14.52
CA GLY A 48 -10.79 1.62 -14.22
C GLY A 48 -10.48 2.18 -12.83
N ALA A 49 -10.39 1.31 -11.82
CA ALA A 49 -9.99 1.71 -10.47
C ALA A 49 -8.54 2.22 -10.42
N LEU A 50 -7.61 1.58 -11.15
CA LEU A 50 -6.22 2.05 -11.28
C LEU A 50 -6.13 3.41 -11.99
N ARG A 51 -6.96 3.66 -13.02
CA ARG A 51 -7.07 4.97 -13.68
C ARG A 51 -7.55 6.05 -12.73
N HIS A 52 -8.61 5.76 -11.97
CA HIS A 52 -9.13 6.69 -10.98
C HIS A 52 -8.09 6.99 -9.88
N ALA A 53 -7.31 5.99 -9.49
CA ALA A 53 -6.20 6.14 -8.56
C ALA A 53 -4.99 6.90 -9.15
N GLY A 54 -4.89 7.04 -10.48
CA GLY A 54 -3.79 7.71 -11.19
C GLY A 54 -2.53 6.87 -11.37
N ILE A 55 -2.64 5.53 -11.29
CA ILE A 55 -1.50 4.59 -11.34
C ILE A 55 -1.59 3.54 -12.44
N ALA A 56 -2.59 3.63 -13.34
CA ALA A 56 -2.83 2.64 -14.38
C ALA A 56 -1.73 2.54 -15.45
N ASN A 57 -0.86 3.53 -15.54
CA ASN A 57 0.24 3.57 -16.51
C ASN A 57 1.54 2.95 -15.99
N GLN A 58 1.50 2.24 -14.86
CA GLN A 58 2.65 1.60 -14.24
C GLN A 58 2.48 0.07 -14.20
N ASN A 59 3.60 -0.65 -14.20
CA ASN A 59 3.64 -2.07 -13.86
C ASN A 59 3.74 -2.22 -12.34
N LEU A 60 2.68 -2.67 -11.69
CA LEU A 60 2.60 -2.73 -10.23
C LEU A 60 3.07 -4.09 -9.72
N VAL A 61 3.97 -4.07 -8.75
CA VAL A 61 4.46 -5.25 -8.02
C VAL A 61 4.09 -5.11 -6.56
N TYR A 62 3.36 -6.12 -6.05
CA TYR A 62 2.96 -6.15 -4.64
C TYR A 62 4.16 -6.49 -3.76
N VAL A 63 4.31 -5.77 -2.68
CA VAL A 63 5.28 -6.02 -1.62
C VAL A 63 4.60 -6.16 -0.27
N SER A 64 5.33 -6.65 0.72
CA SER A 64 4.83 -6.77 2.09
C SER A 64 4.74 -5.42 2.81
N SER A 65 4.26 -5.44 4.02
CA SER A 65 3.71 -4.34 4.82
C SER A 65 4.72 -3.37 5.46
N ILE A 66 5.97 -3.30 4.99
CA ILE A 66 7.00 -2.47 5.62
C ILE A 66 7.04 -1.06 5.01
N LEU A 67 6.94 -0.03 5.87
CA LEU A 67 7.33 1.33 5.53
C LEU A 67 8.82 1.49 5.82
N PRO A 68 9.68 1.67 4.79
CA PRO A 68 11.12 1.75 5.01
C PRO A 68 11.52 2.93 5.92
N PRO A 69 12.62 2.78 6.70
CA PRO A 69 13.20 3.91 7.42
C PRO A 69 13.48 5.09 6.49
N ASN A 70 13.26 6.30 6.97
CA ASN A 70 13.45 7.55 6.22
C ASN A 70 12.57 7.72 4.96
N CYS A 71 11.68 6.79 4.63
CA CYS A 71 10.74 6.95 3.52
C CYS A 71 9.80 8.14 3.80
N LYS A 72 9.79 9.10 2.88
CA LYS A 72 8.95 10.31 2.98
C LYS A 72 7.61 10.07 2.32
N ILE A 73 6.54 10.43 3.04
CA ILE A 73 5.18 10.39 2.49
C ILE A 73 4.92 11.72 1.81
N ILE A 74 4.73 11.68 0.49
CA ILE A 74 4.45 12.86 -0.34
C ILE A 74 2.96 12.97 -0.69
N ALA A 75 2.56 14.12 -1.21
CA ALA A 75 1.20 14.31 -1.67
C ALA A 75 0.87 13.41 -2.88
N LYS A 76 -0.39 12.98 -2.99
CA LYS A 76 -0.86 12.15 -4.12
C LYS A 76 -0.55 12.79 -5.47
N GLU A 77 -0.79 14.06 -5.60
CA GLU A 77 -0.60 14.83 -6.82
C GLU A 77 0.88 14.86 -7.25
N GLU A 78 1.78 15.01 -6.29
CA GLU A 78 3.23 14.97 -6.52
C GLU A 78 3.67 13.59 -7.01
N GLY A 79 3.23 12.53 -6.34
CA GLY A 79 3.48 11.15 -6.74
C GLY A 79 2.96 10.84 -8.14
N ILE A 80 1.71 11.19 -8.45
CA ILE A 80 1.11 10.99 -9.77
C ILE A 80 1.86 11.78 -10.84
N ASN A 81 2.26 13.02 -10.58
CA ASN A 81 3.02 13.83 -11.52
C ASN A 81 4.41 13.23 -11.82
N TYR A 82 5.03 12.59 -10.82
CA TYR A 82 6.25 11.83 -11.03
C TYR A 82 5.99 10.62 -11.95
N LEU A 83 4.96 9.81 -11.68
CA LEU A 83 4.63 8.60 -12.44
C LEU A 83 4.29 8.90 -13.92
N LYS A 84 3.66 10.03 -14.20
CA LYS A 84 3.35 10.45 -15.59
C LYS A 84 4.58 10.62 -16.47
N LYS A 85 5.74 10.91 -15.89
CA LYS A 85 6.99 11.11 -16.62
C LYS A 85 7.66 9.79 -17.03
N VAL A 86 7.27 8.68 -16.41
CA VAL A 86 7.91 7.36 -16.56
C VAL A 86 6.87 6.25 -16.77
N PRO A 87 6.02 6.32 -17.80
CA PRO A 87 5.00 5.33 -18.06
C PRO A 87 5.62 3.94 -18.32
N GLY A 88 4.93 2.89 -17.87
CA GLY A 88 5.39 1.49 -18.03
C GLY A 88 6.47 1.05 -17.04
N SER A 89 6.98 1.94 -16.18
CA SER A 89 7.97 1.54 -15.19
C SER A 89 7.39 0.61 -14.11
N ILE A 90 8.25 -0.22 -13.54
CA ILE A 90 7.90 -1.08 -12.40
C ILE A 90 7.80 -0.21 -11.15
N ARG A 91 6.70 -0.37 -10.41
CA ARG A 91 6.47 0.30 -9.12
C ARG A 91 6.03 -0.71 -8.08
N PHE A 92 6.70 -0.70 -6.96
CA PHE A 92 6.30 -1.48 -5.80
C PHE A 92 5.14 -0.80 -5.10
N CYS A 93 4.17 -1.60 -4.63
CA CYS A 93 3.03 -1.09 -3.89
C CYS A 93 2.50 -2.08 -2.86
N VAL A 94 1.90 -1.56 -1.81
CA VAL A 94 0.98 -2.27 -0.92
C VAL A 94 -0.42 -1.86 -1.35
N MET A 95 -1.32 -2.81 -1.63
CA MET A 95 -2.64 -2.51 -2.18
C MET A 95 -3.73 -3.40 -1.61
N ALA A 96 -4.68 -2.80 -0.93
CA ALA A 96 -5.97 -3.40 -0.64
C ALA A 96 -6.88 -3.31 -1.86
N ARG A 97 -7.56 -4.41 -2.20
CA ARG A 97 -8.46 -4.52 -3.34
C ARG A 97 -9.66 -5.39 -3.01
N LEU A 98 -10.85 -4.92 -3.39
CA LEU A 98 -12.08 -5.70 -3.30
C LEU A 98 -12.92 -5.46 -4.55
N GLU A 99 -13.56 -6.52 -5.04
CA GLU A 99 -14.44 -6.44 -6.20
C GLU A 99 -15.69 -7.30 -6.04
N SER A 100 -16.81 -6.83 -6.59
CA SER A 100 -18.07 -7.56 -6.67
C SER A 100 -18.88 -7.15 -7.88
N ASN A 101 -19.66 -8.09 -8.40
CA ASN A 101 -20.76 -7.83 -9.33
C ASN A 101 -22.15 -8.12 -8.70
N GLU A 102 -22.19 -8.47 -7.42
CA GLU A 102 -23.43 -8.59 -6.65
C GLU A 102 -24.04 -7.18 -6.48
N PRO A 103 -25.28 -6.93 -6.94
CA PRO A 103 -25.89 -5.60 -6.84
C PRO A 103 -26.01 -5.10 -5.41
N HIS A 104 -25.85 -3.80 -5.25
CA HIS A 104 -26.06 -3.09 -3.97
C HIS A 104 -25.16 -3.54 -2.80
N ARG A 105 -24.05 -4.22 -3.08
CA ARG A 105 -23.06 -4.59 -2.07
C ARG A 105 -22.16 -3.41 -1.75
N LEU A 106 -21.99 -3.06 -0.47
CA LEU A 106 -21.01 -2.06 -0.06
C LEU A 106 -19.62 -2.73 -0.02
N LEU A 107 -18.65 -2.13 -0.73
CA LEU A 107 -17.26 -2.55 -0.77
C LEU A 107 -16.39 -1.51 -0.08
N ALA A 108 -15.42 -1.96 0.69
CA ALA A 108 -14.39 -1.12 1.29
C ALA A 108 -12.99 -1.70 1.02
N ALA A 109 -12.04 -0.85 0.70
CA ALA A 109 -10.61 -1.17 0.65
C ALA A 109 -9.84 -0.03 1.33
N SER A 110 -8.95 -0.36 2.25
CA SER A 110 -8.21 0.59 3.06
C SER A 110 -6.74 0.22 3.20
N ILE A 111 -5.88 1.22 3.22
CA ILE A 111 -4.50 1.15 3.64
C ILE A 111 -4.38 1.90 4.96
N GLY A 112 -3.92 1.22 6.00
CA GLY A 112 -3.49 1.82 7.25
C GLY A 112 -1.97 2.05 7.25
N LEU A 113 -1.51 3.03 7.98
CA LEU A 113 -0.12 3.42 8.06
C LEU A 113 0.23 3.81 9.49
N ALA A 114 1.32 3.25 10.03
CA ALA A 114 1.90 3.65 11.30
C ALA A 114 3.40 3.92 11.16
N LYS A 115 3.84 5.05 11.70
CA LYS A 115 5.23 5.52 11.61
C LYS A 115 5.83 5.70 12.99
N PRO A 116 7.07 5.17 13.24
CA PRO A 116 7.77 5.38 14.50
C PRO A 116 8.27 6.81 14.64
N ALA A 117 8.46 7.26 15.88
CA ALA A 117 9.07 8.55 16.20
C ALA A 117 10.51 8.64 15.65
N GLU A 118 11.30 7.60 15.91
CA GLU A 118 12.66 7.48 15.39
C GLU A 118 12.66 6.79 14.01
N SER A 119 12.03 7.43 13.02
CA SER A 119 11.88 6.86 11.67
C SER A 119 13.19 6.71 10.88
N SER A 120 14.30 7.20 11.40
CA SER A 120 15.64 6.93 10.85
C SER A 120 16.23 5.59 11.32
N LYS A 121 15.76 5.09 12.46
CA LYS A 121 16.25 3.87 13.11
C LYS A 121 15.33 2.67 12.89
N TYR A 122 14.03 2.91 12.93
CA TYR A 122 13.01 1.85 12.83
C TYR A 122 12.17 2.01 11.56
N HIS A 123 11.75 0.89 11.00
CA HIS A 123 10.71 0.88 9.96
C HIS A 123 9.33 1.13 10.57
N GLY A 124 8.40 1.60 9.76
CA GLY A 124 6.98 1.62 10.08
C GLY A 124 6.24 0.46 9.46
N TYR A 125 4.91 0.46 9.59
CA TYR A 125 4.03 -0.54 9.00
C TYR A 125 2.97 0.08 8.10
N ILE A 126 2.57 -0.71 7.10
CA ILE A 126 1.49 -0.44 6.16
C ILE A 126 0.57 -1.66 6.22
N SER A 127 -0.67 -1.50 6.65
CA SER A 127 -1.66 -2.57 6.68
C SER A 127 -2.59 -2.51 5.48
N GLU A 128 -3.15 -3.64 5.11
CA GLU A 128 -4.20 -3.77 4.11
C GLU A 128 -5.48 -4.28 4.78
N TYR A 129 -6.60 -3.63 4.49
CA TYR A 129 -7.91 -4.10 4.92
C TYR A 129 -8.91 -3.99 3.79
N HIS A 130 -9.74 -5.00 3.62
CA HIS A 130 -10.86 -4.97 2.69
C HIS A 130 -12.02 -5.79 3.24
N ASP A 131 -13.23 -5.28 3.08
CA ASP A 131 -14.42 -5.91 3.63
C ASP A 131 -15.69 -5.51 2.88
N PHE A 132 -16.69 -6.38 2.98
CA PHE A 132 -18.05 -6.10 2.52
C PHE A 132 -18.92 -5.58 3.66
N GLY A 133 -19.61 -4.47 3.42
CA GLY A 133 -20.54 -3.87 4.38
C GLY A 133 -19.92 -2.84 5.32
N SER A 134 -18.60 -2.73 5.36
CA SER A 134 -17.93 -1.71 6.18
C SER A 134 -18.03 -0.32 5.56
N GLU A 135 -18.41 0.64 6.37
CA GLU A 135 -18.35 2.06 6.01
C GLU A 135 -16.90 2.56 5.95
N GLN A 136 -16.70 3.67 5.24
CA GLN A 136 -15.37 4.25 5.01
C GLN A 136 -14.60 4.47 6.32
N ARG A 137 -15.27 5.01 7.35
CA ARG A 137 -14.63 5.28 8.63
C ARG A 137 -14.22 3.99 9.33
N SER A 138 -15.14 3.03 9.47
CA SER A 138 -14.87 1.76 10.13
C SER A 138 -13.74 0.98 9.47
N ALA A 139 -13.75 0.87 8.14
CA ALA A 139 -12.68 0.21 7.40
C ALA A 139 -11.34 0.95 7.53
N GLY A 140 -11.38 2.29 7.58
CA GLY A 140 -10.21 3.12 7.78
C GLY A 140 -9.58 2.94 9.16
N ASP A 141 -10.41 3.04 10.20
CA ASP A 141 -9.99 2.89 11.59
C ASP A 141 -9.39 1.50 11.82
N HIS A 142 -10.02 0.44 11.28
CA HIS A 142 -9.51 -0.94 11.39
C HIS A 142 -8.13 -1.10 10.72
N ALA A 143 -7.95 -0.58 9.51
CA ALA A 143 -6.64 -0.64 8.84
C ALA A 143 -5.57 0.13 9.62
N GLU A 144 -5.91 1.30 10.15
CA GLU A 144 -5.00 2.13 10.94
C GLU A 144 -4.58 1.44 12.23
N ASP A 145 -5.55 0.84 12.95
CA ASP A 145 -5.30 0.08 14.16
C ASP A 145 -4.36 -1.11 13.92
N LEU A 146 -4.56 -1.88 12.83
CA LEU A 146 -3.69 -2.98 12.45
C LEU A 146 -2.23 -2.52 12.23
N ALA A 147 -2.02 -1.41 11.52
CA ALA A 147 -0.67 -0.88 11.30
C ALA A 147 -0.02 -0.43 12.61
N ALA A 148 -0.81 0.19 13.49
CA ALA A 148 -0.35 0.66 14.79
C ALA A 148 -0.02 -0.51 15.74
N GLU A 149 -0.82 -1.57 15.74
CA GLU A 149 -0.59 -2.79 16.51
C GLU A 149 0.73 -3.46 16.13
N MET A 150 0.95 -3.71 14.81
CA MET A 150 2.21 -4.28 14.31
C MET A 150 3.43 -3.43 14.69
N LEU A 151 3.30 -2.11 14.64
CA LEU A 151 4.39 -1.22 15.03
C LEU A 151 4.62 -1.22 16.55
N ALA A 152 3.55 -1.23 17.35
CA ALA A 152 3.64 -1.28 18.80
C ALA A 152 4.34 -2.56 19.27
N GLU A 153 4.00 -3.71 18.69
CA GLU A 153 4.66 -5.00 18.97
C GLU A 153 6.17 -4.92 18.68
N THR A 154 6.55 -4.40 17.50
CA THR A 154 7.95 -4.23 17.13
C THR A 154 8.72 -3.32 18.08
N LEU A 155 8.07 -2.29 18.64
CA LEU A 155 8.69 -1.32 19.54
C LEU A 155 8.60 -1.73 21.02
N GLY A 156 7.96 -2.88 21.33
CA GLY A 156 7.72 -3.32 22.71
C GLY A 156 6.82 -2.34 23.47
N VAL A 157 5.76 -1.85 22.81
CA VAL A 157 4.73 -0.98 23.40
C VAL A 157 3.46 -1.81 23.57
N ASP A 158 2.87 -1.77 24.76
CA ASP A 158 1.60 -2.43 25.02
C ASP A 158 0.47 -1.68 24.28
N PHE A 159 -0.24 -2.37 23.40
CA PHE A 159 -1.28 -1.80 22.55
C PHE A 159 -2.51 -2.72 22.55
N ASP A 160 -3.66 -2.19 22.97
CA ASP A 160 -4.94 -2.88 22.89
C ASP A 160 -5.85 -2.21 21.83
N PRO A 161 -6.12 -2.88 20.69
CA PRO A 161 -6.98 -2.34 19.64
C PRO A 161 -8.44 -2.16 20.07
N ASN A 162 -8.87 -2.79 21.17
CA ASN A 162 -10.24 -2.70 21.68
C ASN A 162 -10.47 -1.51 22.61
N THR A 163 -9.42 -0.78 22.98
CA THR A 163 -9.57 0.40 23.83
C THR A 163 -10.15 1.58 23.06
N ALA A 164 -10.78 2.52 23.78
CA ALA A 164 -11.31 3.74 23.20
C ALA A 164 -10.18 4.57 22.52
N TRP A 165 -10.51 5.25 21.43
CA TRP A 165 -9.54 6.07 20.67
C TRP A 165 -8.75 7.04 21.55
N SER A 166 -9.40 7.66 22.57
CA SER A 166 -8.72 8.53 23.54
C SER A 166 -7.62 7.85 24.34
N GLU A 167 -7.75 6.54 24.59
CA GLU A 167 -6.74 5.76 25.29
C GLU A 167 -5.62 5.33 24.36
N LYS A 168 -5.94 4.94 23.11
CA LYS A 168 -4.95 4.67 22.07
C LYS A 168 -4.06 5.90 21.82
N GLU A 169 -4.67 7.08 21.69
CA GLU A 169 -3.94 8.34 21.52
C GLU A 169 -3.03 8.65 22.72
N LYS A 170 -3.45 8.32 23.94
CA LYS A 170 -2.60 8.44 25.13
C LYS A 170 -1.42 7.49 25.10
N VAL A 171 -1.62 6.22 24.72
CA VAL A 171 -0.53 5.25 24.57
C VAL A 171 0.50 5.75 23.55
N PHE A 172 0.07 6.27 22.41
CA PHE A 172 0.98 6.87 21.43
C PHE A 172 1.72 8.08 21.98
N LYS A 173 1.03 8.98 22.67
CA LYS A 173 1.62 10.18 23.29
C LYS A 173 2.52 9.85 24.46
N VAL A 174 2.15 8.90 25.32
CA VAL A 174 2.92 8.55 26.52
C VAL A 174 4.15 7.72 26.19
N SER A 175 4.05 6.80 25.22
CA SER A 175 5.23 6.02 24.80
C SER A 175 6.27 6.88 24.06
N GLY A 176 5.85 7.95 23.41
CA GLY A 176 6.70 8.78 22.54
C GLY A 176 7.32 8.02 21.34
N LYS A 177 6.94 6.75 21.15
CA LYS A 177 7.55 5.86 20.17
C LYS A 177 6.82 5.82 18.83
N ILE A 178 5.51 6.11 18.82
CA ILE A 178 4.68 6.18 17.61
C ILE A 178 4.22 7.62 17.43
N THR A 179 4.55 8.27 16.32
CA THR A 179 4.23 9.69 16.10
C THR A 179 3.13 9.92 15.09
N TYR A 180 2.79 8.91 14.31
CA TYR A 180 1.91 9.13 13.18
C TYR A 180 1.19 7.85 12.78
N SER A 181 -0.14 7.91 12.79
CA SER A 181 -0.99 6.92 12.15
C SER A 181 -2.00 7.62 11.23
N ARG A 182 -2.40 6.99 10.17
CA ARG A 182 -3.45 7.43 9.25
C ARG A 182 -3.91 6.31 8.35
N ASN A 183 -5.07 6.50 7.74
CA ASN A 183 -5.56 5.60 6.70
C ASN A 183 -5.84 6.30 5.37
N ASN A 184 -6.02 5.50 4.33
CA ASN A 184 -6.52 5.92 3.03
C ASN A 184 -7.52 4.88 2.53
N THR A 185 -8.80 5.21 2.56
CA THR A 185 -9.91 4.28 2.38
C THR A 185 -10.76 4.65 1.19
N GLN A 186 -11.08 3.68 0.32
CA GLN A 186 -12.06 3.78 -0.75
C GLN A 186 -13.24 2.88 -0.44
N THR A 187 -14.44 3.44 -0.49
CA THR A 187 -15.70 2.67 -0.49
C THR A 187 -16.50 2.93 -1.76
N ALA A 188 -17.32 1.97 -2.13
CA ALA A 188 -18.32 2.12 -3.18
C ALA A 188 -19.43 1.10 -3.00
N VAL A 189 -20.66 1.47 -3.36
CA VAL A 189 -21.74 0.50 -3.53
C VAL A 189 -21.62 -0.10 -4.92
N SER A 190 -21.67 -1.44 -5.02
CA SER A 190 -21.59 -2.16 -6.29
C SER A 190 -22.74 -1.80 -7.22
N ASN A 191 -22.46 -1.92 -8.52
CA ASN A 191 -23.38 -1.49 -9.56
C ASN A 191 -24.73 -2.24 -9.51
N LYS A 192 -25.85 -1.50 -9.52
CA LYS A 192 -27.21 -2.04 -9.44
C LYS A 192 -27.59 -3.00 -10.57
N ASN A 193 -26.91 -2.92 -11.71
CA ASN A 193 -27.17 -3.75 -12.90
C ASN A 193 -26.20 -4.94 -13.00
N GLY A 194 -25.50 -5.31 -11.91
CA GLY A 194 -24.60 -6.47 -11.89
C GLY A 194 -23.26 -6.29 -12.62
N LYS A 195 -22.87 -5.05 -12.95
CA LYS A 195 -21.52 -4.79 -13.47
C LYS A 195 -20.49 -4.92 -12.34
N TRP A 196 -19.31 -5.41 -12.69
CA TRP A 196 -18.20 -5.46 -11.75
C TRP A 196 -17.84 -4.06 -11.24
N THR A 197 -17.82 -3.94 -9.93
CA THR A 197 -17.30 -2.76 -9.22
C THR A 197 -16.05 -3.17 -8.47
N THR A 198 -14.95 -2.47 -8.68
CA THR A 198 -13.68 -2.68 -7.98
C THR A 198 -13.34 -1.42 -7.19
N VAL A 199 -12.99 -1.59 -5.92
CA VAL A 199 -12.40 -0.55 -5.08
C VAL A 199 -10.95 -0.92 -4.77
N ILE A 200 -10.07 0.08 -4.76
CA ILE A 200 -8.68 -0.07 -4.35
C ILE A 200 -8.26 1.05 -3.41
N ALA A 201 -7.36 0.73 -2.49
CA ALA A 201 -6.53 1.70 -1.77
C ALA A 201 -5.08 1.21 -1.86
N ALA A 202 -4.13 2.10 -2.11
CA ALA A 202 -2.74 1.72 -2.33
C ALA A 202 -1.75 2.72 -1.73
N ALA A 203 -0.64 2.17 -1.21
CA ALA A 203 0.60 2.87 -0.93
C ALA A 203 1.58 2.54 -2.07
N VAL A 204 2.00 3.55 -2.84
CA VAL A 204 2.85 3.39 -4.02
C VAL A 204 4.22 3.98 -3.74
N PHE A 205 5.26 3.15 -3.92
CA PHE A 205 6.64 3.52 -3.65
C PHE A 205 7.34 4.15 -4.86
N ILE A 206 8.26 5.08 -4.56
CA ILE A 206 9.18 5.71 -5.49
C ILE A 206 10.60 5.48 -4.95
N LEU A 207 11.43 4.84 -5.78
CA LEU A 207 12.85 4.57 -5.50
C LEU A 207 13.69 5.83 -5.65
#